data_58b1d8b91eece38bafec32b68de1f86f
#
_entry.id   58b1d8b91eece38bafec32b68de1f86f
#
_cell.length_a   1.000
_cell.length_b   1.000
_cell.length_c   1.000
_cell.angle_alpha   90.00
_cell.angle_beta   90.00
_cell.angle_gamma   90.00
#
_symmetry.space_group_name_H-M   'P 1'
#
loop_
_entity.id
_entity.type
_entity.pdbx_description
1 polymer ?
#
loop_
_entity_poly.entity_id
_entity_poly.type
_entity_poly.pdbx_seq_one_letter_code
_entity_poly.pdbx_strand_id
1 'polypeptide(L)'
;MIVEDNELNMKLFRDLVEAIGFSTIETRSGLNAVELATVNQPDLILMDIQLPEISGLDVIKQLKCNNKLKTIPIIAVTAFAMKGDEERIRASGCEEYMSKPISVPNFIATIKRFLN
;
A
#
# COMPACT_ATOMS: atom_id res chain seq x y z
N MET A 1 -4.71 5.13 2.73
CA MET A 1 -4.00 5.82 1.64
C MET A 1 -3.59 4.82 0.58
N ILE A 2 -3.71 5.20 -0.69
CA ILE A 2 -3.34 4.35 -1.82
C ILE A 2 -2.21 5.02 -2.58
N VAL A 3 -1.09 4.32 -2.73
CA VAL A 3 0.08 4.78 -3.51
C VAL A 3 0.22 3.86 -4.71
N GLU A 4 -0.21 4.32 -5.87
CA GLU A 4 -0.29 3.53 -7.10
C GLU A 4 -0.21 4.45 -8.31
N ASP A 5 0.68 4.17 -9.25
CA ASP A 5 0.85 5.02 -10.43
C ASP A 5 -0.03 4.65 -11.63
N ASN A 6 -0.56 3.43 -11.65
CA ASN A 6 -1.44 2.98 -12.72
C ASN A 6 -2.88 3.43 -12.46
N GLU A 7 -3.45 4.17 -13.42
CA GLU A 7 -4.80 4.74 -13.29
C GLU A 7 -5.89 3.69 -13.07
N LEU A 8 -5.82 2.59 -13.80
CA LEU A 8 -6.82 1.53 -13.71
C LEU A 8 -6.76 0.83 -12.36
N ASN A 9 -5.55 0.57 -11.88
CA ASN A 9 -5.38 -0.06 -10.56
C ASN A 9 -5.80 0.89 -9.44
N MET A 10 -5.47 2.17 -9.55
CA MET A 10 -5.91 3.18 -8.58
C MET A 10 -7.42 3.22 -8.49
N LYS A 11 -8.10 3.26 -9.64
CA LYS A 11 -9.57 3.27 -9.69
C LYS A 11 -10.15 2.01 -9.05
N LEU A 12 -9.58 0.85 -9.36
CA LEU A 12 -10.05 -0.41 -8.81
C LEU A 12 -9.93 -0.43 -7.29
N PHE A 13 -8.76 -0.07 -6.78
CA PHE A 13 -8.54 -0.07 -5.32
C PHE A 13 -9.44 0.93 -4.62
N ARG A 14 -9.55 2.14 -5.16
CA ARG A 14 -10.44 3.17 -4.61
C ARG A 14 -11.88 2.70 -4.57
N ASP A 15 -12.39 2.18 -5.69
CA ASP A 15 -13.78 1.76 -5.78
C ASP A 15 -14.08 0.63 -4.79
N LEU A 16 -13.17 -0.32 -4.63
CA LEU A 16 -13.34 -1.42 -3.68
C LEU A 16 -13.32 -0.92 -2.23
N VAL A 17 -12.41 -0.03 -1.89
CA VAL A 17 -12.30 0.52 -0.54
C VAL A 17 -13.53 1.35 -0.20
N GLU A 18 -13.97 2.19 -1.12
CA GLU A 18 -15.16 3.02 -0.91
C GLU A 18 -16.43 2.16 -0.81
N ALA A 19 -16.52 1.07 -1.58
CA ALA A 19 -17.67 0.17 -1.54
C ALA A 19 -17.87 -0.49 -0.18
N ILE A 20 -16.80 -0.68 0.58
CA ILE A 20 -16.89 -1.27 1.92
C ILE A 20 -16.95 -0.21 3.03
N GLY A 21 -17.14 1.06 2.66
CA GLY A 21 -17.46 2.12 3.61
C GLY A 21 -16.30 2.98 4.10
N PHE A 22 -15.13 2.90 3.47
CA PHE A 22 -13.97 3.69 3.87
C PHE A 22 -13.65 4.77 2.84
N SER A 23 -13.05 5.87 3.30
CA SER A 23 -12.60 6.95 2.42
C SER A 23 -11.16 6.70 1.99
N THR A 24 -10.74 7.32 0.89
CA THR A 24 -9.40 7.14 0.34
C THR A 24 -8.64 8.45 0.23
N ILE A 25 -7.33 8.35 0.38
CA ILE A 25 -6.36 9.39 0.07
C ILE A 25 -5.44 8.78 -0.97
N GLU A 26 -5.22 9.47 -2.08
CA GLU A 26 -4.53 8.90 -3.22
C GLU A 26 -3.28 9.68 -3.60
N THR A 27 -2.22 8.98 -4.00
CA THR A 27 -1.08 9.59 -4.68
C THR A 27 -0.52 8.60 -5.70
N ARG A 28 -0.01 9.14 -6.80
CA ARG A 28 0.65 8.35 -7.84
C ARG A 28 2.16 8.31 -7.65
N SER A 29 2.68 9.10 -6.72
CA SER A 29 4.12 9.22 -6.51
C SER A 29 4.52 8.76 -5.12
N GLY A 30 5.49 7.85 -5.08
CA GLY A 30 6.09 7.42 -3.81
C GLY A 30 6.84 8.55 -3.11
N LEU A 31 7.28 9.55 -3.86
CA LEU A 31 7.99 10.70 -3.28
C LEU A 31 7.09 11.53 -2.36
N ASN A 32 5.79 11.55 -2.62
CA ASN A 32 4.82 12.31 -1.82
C ASN A 32 4.22 11.48 -0.67
N ALA A 33 4.48 10.19 -0.64
CA ALA A 33 3.77 9.29 0.27
C ALA A 33 4.02 9.60 1.74
N VAL A 34 5.27 9.86 2.11
CA VAL A 34 5.62 10.13 3.52
C VAL A 34 4.97 11.43 3.99
N GLU A 35 5.01 12.47 3.17
CA GLU A 35 4.39 13.75 3.51
C GLU A 35 2.87 13.62 3.65
N LEU A 36 2.22 12.97 2.69
CA LEU A 36 0.78 12.76 2.74
C LEU A 36 0.36 11.93 3.96
N ALA A 37 1.12 10.89 4.29
CA ALA A 37 0.85 10.09 5.46
C ALA A 37 1.02 10.89 6.74
N THR A 38 2.02 11.76 6.79
CA THR A 38 2.26 12.62 7.96
C THR A 38 1.10 13.58 8.19
N VAL A 39 0.61 14.21 7.12
CA VAL A 39 -0.48 15.18 7.21
C VAL A 39 -1.82 14.51 7.53
N ASN A 40 -2.11 13.39 6.90
CA ASN A 40 -3.43 12.75 6.95
C ASN A 40 -3.54 11.64 7.98
N GLN A 41 -2.45 11.06 8.45
CA GLN A 41 -2.42 9.95 9.41
C GLN A 41 -3.41 8.85 9.02
N PRO A 42 -3.24 8.21 7.86
CA PRO A 42 -4.18 7.18 7.42
C PRO A 42 -4.15 5.95 8.33
N ASP A 43 -5.25 5.22 8.32
CA ASP A 43 -5.37 4.00 9.13
C ASP A 43 -4.72 2.78 8.45
N LEU A 44 -4.48 2.87 7.15
CA LEU A 44 -3.91 1.80 6.35
C LEU A 44 -3.30 2.40 5.08
N ILE A 45 -2.19 1.83 4.64
CA ILE A 45 -1.51 2.24 3.40
C ILE A 45 -1.43 1.05 2.46
N LEU A 46 -1.95 1.22 1.23
CA LEU A 46 -1.72 0.29 0.12
C LEU A 46 -0.56 0.85 -0.70
N MET A 47 0.51 0.08 -0.81
CA MET A 47 1.75 0.55 -1.45
C MET A 47 2.11 -0.34 -2.64
N ASP A 48 2.05 0.23 -3.84
CA ASP A 48 2.59 -0.43 -5.02
C ASP A 48 4.12 -0.47 -4.91
N ILE A 49 4.70 -1.63 -5.14
CA ILE A 49 6.16 -1.79 -5.09
C ILE A 49 6.80 -1.18 -6.34
N GLN A 50 6.12 -1.22 -7.46
CA GLN A 50 6.65 -0.81 -8.77
C GLN A 50 6.26 0.62 -9.13
N LEU A 51 6.82 1.56 -8.40
CA LEU A 51 6.61 2.97 -8.68
C LEU A 51 7.74 3.51 -9.57
N PRO A 52 7.46 4.52 -10.42
CA PRO A 52 8.44 4.97 -11.42
C PRO A 52 9.66 5.70 -10.86
N GLU A 53 9.50 6.51 -9.83
CA GLU A 53 10.59 7.38 -9.35
C GLU A 53 11.34 6.81 -8.16
N ILE A 54 10.66 6.06 -7.33
CA ILE A 54 11.24 5.44 -6.14
C ILE A 54 10.53 4.11 -5.91
N SER A 55 11.27 3.07 -5.57
CA SER A 55 10.68 1.78 -5.27
C SER A 55 9.75 1.87 -4.07
N GLY A 56 8.58 1.21 -4.16
CA GLY A 56 7.66 1.11 -3.02
C GLY A 56 8.32 0.50 -1.80
N LEU A 57 9.31 -0.39 -1.98
CA LEU A 57 10.06 -0.96 -0.85
C LEU A 57 10.83 0.11 -0.09
N ASP A 58 11.42 1.06 -0.80
CA ASP A 58 12.15 2.16 -0.16
C ASP A 58 11.19 3.09 0.58
N VAL A 59 10.02 3.35 0.00
CA VAL A 59 8.98 4.15 0.67
C VAL A 59 8.52 3.46 1.96
N ILE A 60 8.29 2.15 1.90
CA ILE A 60 7.89 1.38 3.09
C ILE A 60 8.96 1.52 4.19
N LYS A 61 10.23 1.39 3.84
CA LYS A 61 11.31 1.56 4.81
C LYS A 61 11.31 2.94 5.43
N GLN A 62 11.10 3.99 4.64
CA GLN A 62 11.00 5.35 5.13
C GLN A 62 9.83 5.51 6.12
N LEU A 63 8.67 4.94 5.77
CA LEU A 63 7.49 4.99 6.64
C LEU A 63 7.73 4.25 7.95
N LYS A 64 8.36 3.10 7.90
CA LYS A 64 8.62 2.28 9.09
C LYS A 64 9.74 2.85 9.97
N CYS A 65 10.59 3.70 9.43
CA CYS A 65 11.62 4.40 10.20
C CYS A 65 11.11 5.72 10.81
N ASN A 66 9.90 6.15 10.46
CA ASN A 66 9.32 7.39 10.94
C ASN A 66 8.50 7.11 12.21
N ASN A 67 8.85 7.77 13.32
CA ASN A 67 8.22 7.53 14.61
C ASN A 67 6.71 7.80 14.62
N LYS A 68 6.23 8.70 13.76
CA LYS A 68 4.82 9.04 13.68
C LYS A 68 4.04 8.10 12.77
N LEU A 69 4.72 7.37 11.88
CA LEU A 69 4.09 6.57 10.84
C LEU A 69 4.32 5.07 10.96
N LYS A 70 5.29 4.65 11.76
CA LYS A 70 5.72 3.25 11.83
C LYS A 70 4.64 2.29 12.30
N THR A 71 3.61 2.78 12.99
CA THR A 71 2.51 1.94 13.50
C THR A 71 1.39 1.77 12.49
N ILE A 72 1.37 2.56 11.42
CA ILE A 72 0.35 2.44 10.37
C ILE A 72 0.61 1.17 9.57
N PRO A 73 -0.36 0.24 9.48
CA PRO A 73 -0.15 -0.98 8.69
C PRO A 73 -0.01 -0.68 7.21
N ILE A 74 0.89 -1.39 6.55
CA ILE A 74 1.17 -1.23 5.13
C ILE A 74 0.95 -2.56 4.44
N ILE A 75 0.14 -2.56 3.38
CA ILE A 75 -0.03 -3.71 2.50
C ILE A 75 0.70 -3.41 1.21
N ALA A 76 1.72 -4.21 0.90
CA ALA A 76 2.44 -4.09 -0.35
C ALA A 76 1.66 -4.77 -1.47
N VAL A 77 1.64 -4.17 -2.65
CA VAL A 77 0.98 -4.74 -3.83
C VAL A 77 2.02 -4.84 -4.95
N THR A 78 2.16 -5.99 -5.56
CA THR A 78 3.22 -6.22 -6.54
C THR A 78 2.77 -7.14 -7.67
N ALA A 79 3.24 -6.87 -8.89
CA ALA A 79 3.09 -7.77 -10.03
C ALA A 79 4.14 -8.87 -10.00
N PHE A 80 5.20 -8.72 -9.21
CA PHE A 80 6.28 -9.70 -9.12
C PHE A 80 6.15 -10.50 -7.82
N ALA A 81 5.82 -11.78 -7.97
CA ALA A 81 5.66 -12.69 -6.84
C ALA A 81 6.67 -13.84 -6.92
N MET A 82 7.90 -13.53 -7.35
CA MET A 82 8.97 -14.52 -7.36
C MET A 82 9.48 -14.72 -5.93
N LYS A 83 9.96 -15.92 -5.65
CA LYS A 83 10.36 -16.32 -4.30
C LYS A 83 11.34 -15.36 -3.62
N GLY A 84 12.33 -14.86 -4.38
CA GLY A 84 13.30 -13.91 -3.85
C GLY A 84 12.69 -12.53 -3.56
N ASP A 85 11.66 -12.14 -4.33
CA ASP A 85 10.99 -10.85 -4.13
C ASP A 85 10.12 -10.88 -2.89
N GLU A 86 9.48 -12.02 -2.59
CA GLU A 86 8.67 -12.16 -1.39
C GLU A 86 9.48 -11.89 -0.12
N GLU A 87 10.69 -12.43 -0.03
CA GLU A 87 11.56 -12.22 1.11
C GLU A 87 11.92 -10.74 1.27
N ARG A 88 12.25 -10.07 0.16
CA ARG A 88 12.57 -8.65 0.17
C ARG A 88 11.38 -7.80 0.60
N ILE A 89 10.18 -8.14 0.09
CA ILE A 89 8.96 -7.42 0.44
C ILE A 89 8.67 -7.57 1.93
N ARG A 90 8.74 -8.76 2.47
CA ARG A 90 8.51 -9.00 3.89
C ARG A 90 9.57 -8.33 4.76
N ALA A 91 10.83 -8.31 4.31
CA ALA A 91 11.92 -7.66 5.02
C ALA A 91 11.79 -6.14 5.06
N SER A 92 10.97 -5.54 4.19
CA SER A 92 10.75 -4.10 4.18
C SER A 92 9.97 -3.61 5.41
N GLY A 93 9.26 -4.50 6.10
CA GLY A 93 8.47 -4.16 7.27
C GLY A 93 6.98 -4.04 7.01
N CYS A 94 6.50 -4.35 5.79
CA CYS A 94 5.07 -4.34 5.52
C CYS A 94 4.35 -5.43 6.31
N GLU A 95 3.10 -5.18 6.68
CA GLU A 95 2.30 -6.13 7.46
C GLU A 95 1.74 -7.25 6.61
N GLU A 96 1.52 -6.99 5.31
CA GLU A 96 0.99 -7.99 4.39
C GLU A 96 1.39 -7.62 2.96
N TYR A 97 1.32 -8.57 2.03
CA TYR A 97 1.48 -8.26 0.61
C TYR A 97 0.47 -9.02 -0.23
N MET A 98 0.18 -8.49 -1.42
CA MET A 98 -0.71 -9.09 -2.38
C MET A 98 -0.09 -9.04 -3.76
N SER A 99 -0.31 -10.10 -4.54
CA SER A 99 0.15 -10.17 -5.93
C SER A 99 -0.92 -9.62 -6.89
N LYS A 100 -0.48 -8.94 -7.94
CA LYS A 100 -1.36 -8.54 -9.05
C LYS A 100 -1.43 -9.70 -10.06
N PRO A 101 -2.57 -9.91 -10.71
CA PRO A 101 -3.85 -9.24 -10.48
C PRO A 101 -4.47 -9.65 -9.14
N ILE A 102 -5.04 -8.72 -8.43
CA ILE A 102 -5.61 -9.00 -7.11
C ILE A 102 -6.88 -9.81 -7.22
N SER A 103 -7.09 -10.68 -6.22
CA SER A 103 -8.38 -11.33 -6.01
C SER A 103 -9.26 -10.36 -5.22
N VAL A 104 -10.41 -9.98 -5.78
CA VAL A 104 -11.31 -9.03 -5.12
C VAL A 104 -11.75 -9.53 -3.74
N PRO A 105 -12.18 -10.80 -3.57
CA PRO A 105 -12.54 -11.28 -2.23
C PRO A 105 -11.37 -11.23 -1.24
N ASN A 106 -10.17 -11.59 -1.67
CA ASN A 106 -9.00 -11.55 -0.82
C ASN A 106 -8.61 -10.11 -0.45
N PHE A 107 -8.70 -9.20 -1.41
CA PHE A 107 -8.44 -7.78 -1.18
C PHE A 107 -9.38 -7.23 -0.11
N ILE A 108 -10.68 -7.45 -0.27
CA ILE A 108 -11.69 -6.96 0.69
C ILE A 108 -11.47 -7.57 2.06
N ALA A 109 -11.23 -8.88 2.15
CA ALA A 109 -10.99 -9.56 3.43
C ALA A 109 -9.76 -8.99 4.13
N THR A 110 -8.69 -8.74 3.39
CA THR A 110 -7.46 -8.21 3.95
C THR A 110 -7.64 -6.77 4.46
N ILE A 111 -8.30 -5.91 3.67
CA ILE A 111 -8.58 -4.53 4.09
C ILE A 111 -9.42 -4.52 5.38
N LYS A 112 -10.46 -5.32 5.43
CA LYS A 112 -11.33 -5.40 6.61
C LYS A 112 -10.58 -5.89 7.84
N ARG A 113 -9.66 -6.83 7.66
CA ARG A 113 -8.86 -7.35 8.78
C ARG A 113 -8.04 -6.26 9.45
N PHE A 114 -7.52 -5.30 8.68
CA PHE A 114 -6.71 -4.21 9.21
C PHE A 114 -7.53 -3.01 9.69
N LEU A 115 -8.72 -2.78 9.14
CA LEU A 115 -9.52 -1.59 9.44
C LEU A 115 -10.69 -1.84 10.42
N ASN A 116 -10.96 -3.09 10.74
CA ASN A 116 -11.99 -3.40 11.73
C ASN A 116 -11.38 -3.84 13.06
#